data_f43545b7be8c45e9ea58f608f6355c18
#
_entry.id   f43545b7be8c45e9ea58f608f6355c18
#
_cell.length_a   1.000
_cell.length_b   1.000
_cell.length_c   1.000
_cell.angle_alpha   90.00
_cell.angle_beta   90.00
_cell.angle_gamma   90.00
#
_symmetry.space_group_name_H-M   'P 1'
#
loop_
_entity.id
_entity.type
_entity.pdbx_description
1 polymer ?
#
loop_
_entity_poly.entity_id
_entity_poly.type
_entity_poly.pdbx_seq_one_letter_code
_entity_poly.pdbx_strand_id
1 'polypeptide(L)'
;MIVTSNSVTHNFTIPSLQTVGQVDSNYDVIEQVTVRIHSSISYDHTYTKLVYEEPGSEGVETTVTETKVAEKTSQIFVDLNTDSISSFQTFDDLEEDTVVQWALDTDPVQKQKHMDANEAIVLEAKDKVLNPLKYKKDSPVTPWQRRADEALAGE
;
A
#
# COMPACT_ATOMS: atom_id res chain seq x y z
N MET A 1 6.71 -5.58 12.96
CA MET A 1 7.00 -4.17 13.37
C MET A 1 6.03 -3.25 12.64
N ILE A 2 5.43 -2.32 13.34
CA ILE A 2 4.43 -1.39 12.79
C ILE A 2 4.93 0.04 12.93
N VAL A 3 4.86 0.80 11.84
CA VAL A 3 5.17 2.23 11.81
C VAL A 3 3.99 2.96 11.19
N THR A 4 3.58 4.08 11.76
CA THR A 4 2.49 4.91 11.22
C THR A 4 3.03 6.25 10.76
N SER A 5 2.69 6.65 9.54
CA SER A 5 3.04 7.92 8.91
C SER A 5 1.87 8.43 8.11
N ASN A 6 1.48 9.69 8.28
CA ASN A 6 0.35 10.32 7.58
C ASN A 6 -0.95 9.49 7.62
N SER A 7 -1.24 8.90 8.78
CA SER A 7 -2.37 7.99 9.01
C SER A 7 -2.30 6.65 8.25
N VAL A 8 -1.23 6.40 7.52
CA VAL A 8 -0.96 5.11 6.88
C VAL A 8 -0.17 4.22 7.85
N THR A 9 -0.65 3.00 8.02
CA THR A 9 0.02 1.99 8.84
C THR A 9 0.88 1.11 7.94
N HIS A 10 2.17 1.02 8.25
CA HIS A 10 3.13 0.17 7.57
C HIS A 10 3.50 -1.01 8.50
N ASN A 11 3.18 -2.21 8.07
CA ASN A 11 3.54 -3.43 8.79
C ASN A 11 4.68 -4.14 8.07
N PHE A 12 5.78 -4.36 8.78
CA PHE A 12 6.99 -5.01 8.28
C PHE A 12 7.05 -6.45 8.77
N THR A 13 7.22 -7.38 7.84
CA THR A 13 7.33 -8.82 8.11
C THR A 13 8.45 -9.43 7.30
N ILE A 14 8.91 -10.60 7.69
CA ILE A 14 9.95 -11.37 7.00
C ILE A 14 9.34 -12.62 6.37
N PRO A 15 8.92 -12.57 5.09
CA PRO A 15 8.36 -13.75 4.43
C PRO A 15 9.43 -14.81 4.09
N SER A 16 10.69 -14.39 3.94
CA SER A 16 11.80 -15.32 3.66
C SER A 16 13.13 -14.72 4.05
N LEU A 17 14.07 -15.61 4.31
CA LEU A 17 15.47 -15.26 4.58
C LEU A 17 16.40 -16.36 4.05
N GLN A 18 17.68 -16.03 3.85
CA GLN A 18 18.71 -16.98 3.52
C GLN A 18 19.80 -16.96 4.58
N THR A 19 20.33 -18.14 4.89
CA THR A 19 21.43 -18.30 5.83
C THR A 19 22.66 -18.88 5.13
N VAL A 20 23.84 -18.52 5.62
CA VAL A 20 25.07 -19.26 5.35
C VAL A 20 25.26 -20.29 6.44
N GLY A 21 25.83 -21.45 6.09
CA GLY A 21 25.98 -22.58 7.01
C GLY A 21 26.84 -22.27 8.23
N GLN A 22 27.90 -21.46 8.05
CA GLN A 22 28.80 -21.10 9.13
C GLN A 22 29.58 -19.83 8.80
N VAL A 23 29.67 -18.92 9.78
CA VAL A 23 30.59 -17.78 9.76
C VAL A 23 31.36 -17.82 11.08
N ASP A 24 32.68 -17.97 11.03
CA ASP A 24 33.57 -18.24 12.18
C ASP A 24 33.07 -19.45 12.99
N SER A 25 32.66 -19.24 14.24
CA SER A 25 32.11 -20.29 15.12
C SER A 25 30.56 -20.27 15.17
N ASN A 26 29.92 -19.42 14.37
CA ASN A 26 28.45 -19.26 14.34
C ASN A 26 27.85 -20.04 13.21
N TYR A 27 26.74 -20.74 13.47
CA TYR A 27 25.98 -21.52 12.49
C TYR A 27 24.65 -20.82 12.15
N ASP A 28 24.12 -21.10 10.96
CA ASP A 28 22.84 -20.56 10.48
C ASP A 28 22.78 -19.03 10.54
N VAL A 29 23.88 -18.40 10.10
CA VAL A 29 23.98 -16.94 10.07
C VAL A 29 23.16 -16.40 8.91
N ILE A 30 22.26 -15.45 9.20
CA ILE A 30 21.41 -14.82 8.17
C ILE A 30 22.29 -13.90 7.31
N GLU A 31 22.30 -14.14 6.01
CA GLU A 31 23.01 -13.30 5.04
C GLU A 31 22.09 -12.40 4.22
N GLN A 32 20.86 -12.84 3.95
CA GLN A 32 19.91 -12.09 3.17
C GLN A 32 18.50 -12.20 3.76
N VAL A 33 17.80 -11.11 3.79
CA VAL A 33 16.39 -11.05 4.23
C VAL A 33 15.53 -10.41 3.16
N THR A 34 14.34 -10.95 2.99
CA THR A 34 13.26 -10.27 2.28
C THR A 34 12.34 -9.63 3.31
N VAL A 35 12.21 -8.31 3.27
CA VAL A 35 11.29 -7.57 4.12
C VAL A 35 10.06 -7.23 3.30
N ARG A 36 8.89 -7.66 3.77
CA ARG A 36 7.59 -7.27 3.20
C ARG A 36 7.06 -6.07 3.95
N ILE A 37 6.62 -5.07 3.20
CA ILE A 37 5.98 -3.87 3.75
C ILE A 37 4.53 -3.86 3.27
N HIS A 38 3.60 -4.09 4.19
CA HIS A 38 2.18 -3.95 3.94
C HIS A 38 1.71 -2.62 4.49
N SER A 39 1.30 -1.73 3.60
CA SER A 39 0.84 -0.38 3.93
C SER A 39 -0.65 -0.27 3.73
N SER A 40 -1.37 0.26 4.71
CA SER A 40 -2.82 0.37 4.65
C SER A 40 -3.34 1.62 5.33
N ILE A 41 -4.48 2.09 4.86
CA ILE A 41 -5.26 3.14 5.50
C ILE A 41 -6.73 2.75 5.50
N SER A 42 -7.37 2.86 6.67
CA SER A 42 -8.82 2.72 6.79
C SER A 42 -9.48 4.08 6.75
N TYR A 43 -10.60 4.19 6.05
CA TYR A 43 -11.34 5.44 5.93
C TYR A 43 -12.83 5.17 5.74
N ASP A 44 -13.67 6.15 6.09
CA ASP A 44 -15.09 6.08 5.88
C ASP A 44 -15.46 6.75 4.56
N HIS A 45 -16.30 6.06 3.79
CA HIS A 45 -16.90 6.58 2.57
C HIS A 45 -18.40 6.71 2.76
N THR A 46 -18.88 7.93 2.70
CA THR A 46 -20.30 8.24 2.80
C THR A 46 -20.85 8.62 1.42
N TYR A 47 -21.93 7.96 1.01
CA TYR A 47 -22.59 8.20 -0.26
C TYR A 47 -24.10 8.08 -0.13
N THR A 48 -24.81 8.64 -1.09
CA THR A 48 -26.27 8.58 -1.14
C THR A 48 -26.69 7.59 -2.22
N LYS A 49 -27.64 6.72 -1.89
CA LYS A 49 -28.26 5.79 -2.84
C LYS A 49 -29.78 5.86 -2.76
N LEU A 50 -30.43 5.49 -3.86
CA LEU A 50 -31.88 5.31 -3.90
C LEU A 50 -32.22 3.91 -3.41
N VAL A 51 -33.12 3.83 -2.44
CA VAL A 51 -33.67 2.57 -1.93
C VAL A 51 -35.14 2.49 -2.32
N TYR A 52 -35.56 1.38 -2.93
CA TYR A 52 -36.92 1.10 -3.34
C TYR A 52 -37.53 0.06 -2.40
N GLU A 53 -38.57 0.43 -1.67
CA GLU A 53 -39.26 -0.47 -0.75
C GLU A 53 -40.08 -1.52 -1.49
N GLU A 54 -40.70 -1.13 -2.63
CA GLU A 54 -41.54 -1.99 -3.47
C GLU A 54 -41.21 -1.79 -4.95
N PRO A 55 -41.39 -2.81 -5.80
CA PRO A 55 -41.29 -2.64 -7.25
C PRO A 55 -42.25 -1.57 -7.78
N GLY A 56 -41.70 -0.58 -8.50
CA GLY A 56 -42.45 0.52 -9.07
C GLY A 56 -42.70 1.71 -8.12
N SER A 57 -42.22 1.64 -6.87
CA SER A 57 -42.22 2.78 -5.96
C SER A 57 -41.15 3.83 -6.33
N GLU A 58 -41.36 5.06 -5.89
CA GLU A 58 -40.26 6.05 -5.98
C GLU A 58 -39.16 5.70 -5.00
N GLY A 59 -37.91 5.87 -5.45
CA GLY A 59 -36.74 5.65 -4.60
C GLY A 59 -36.61 6.71 -3.51
N VAL A 60 -36.21 6.28 -2.34
CA VAL A 60 -35.89 7.17 -1.21
C VAL A 60 -34.38 7.33 -1.14
N GLU A 61 -33.91 8.58 -1.12
CA GLU A 61 -32.51 8.87 -0.91
C GLU A 61 -32.05 8.44 0.49
N THR A 62 -31.10 7.57 0.57
CA THR A 62 -30.55 7.06 1.82
C THR A 62 -29.04 7.29 1.85
N THR A 63 -28.58 7.90 2.91
CA THR A 63 -27.13 8.08 3.15
C THR A 63 -26.54 6.82 3.77
N VAL A 64 -25.49 6.30 3.15
CA VAL A 64 -24.79 5.10 3.61
C VAL A 64 -23.33 5.44 3.87
N THR A 65 -22.82 4.97 5.01
CA THR A 65 -21.40 5.08 5.35
C THR A 65 -20.79 3.68 5.41
N GLU A 66 -19.73 3.49 4.65
CA GLU A 66 -18.95 2.23 4.63
C GLU A 66 -17.51 2.50 5.04
N THR A 67 -16.96 1.61 5.85
CA THR A 67 -15.51 1.62 6.12
C THR A 67 -14.80 0.87 5.01
N LYS A 68 -13.85 1.54 4.36
CA LYS A 68 -13.03 1.00 3.29
C LYS A 68 -11.56 0.98 3.71
N VAL A 69 -10.78 0.11 3.06
CA VAL A 69 -9.34 0.00 3.27
C VAL A 69 -8.66 0.13 1.91
N ALA A 70 -7.68 1.03 1.84
CA ALA A 70 -6.73 1.07 0.73
C ALA A 70 -5.42 0.46 1.20
N GLU A 71 -4.82 -0.40 0.40
CA GLU A 71 -3.62 -1.13 0.77
C GLU A 71 -2.64 -1.30 -0.38
N LYS A 72 -1.37 -1.40 -0.04
CA LYS A 72 -0.27 -1.69 -0.97
C LYS A 72 0.80 -2.50 -0.27
N THR A 73 1.26 -3.54 -0.94
CA THR A 73 2.37 -4.37 -0.47
C THR A 73 3.57 -4.22 -1.38
N SER A 74 4.75 -4.08 -0.80
CA SER A 74 6.03 -4.09 -1.51
C SER A 74 7.04 -4.94 -0.74
N GLN A 75 8.18 -5.21 -1.37
CA GLN A 75 9.26 -6.01 -0.79
C GLN A 75 10.60 -5.32 -0.97
N ILE A 76 11.46 -5.47 0.02
CA ILE A 76 12.87 -5.05 0.00
C ILE A 76 13.73 -6.29 0.19
N PHE A 77 14.77 -6.44 -0.63
CA PHE A 77 15.79 -7.46 -0.45
C PHE A 77 17.01 -6.81 0.18
N VAL A 78 17.42 -7.30 1.33
CA VAL A 78 18.54 -6.73 2.10
C VAL A 78 19.61 -7.78 2.32
N ASP A 79 20.83 -7.46 1.90
CA ASP A 79 22.02 -8.25 2.22
C ASP A 79 22.60 -7.76 3.55
N LEU A 80 22.67 -8.67 4.53
CA LEU A 80 23.27 -8.38 5.83
C LEU A 80 24.76 -8.62 5.78
N ASN A 81 25.51 -7.73 6.43
CA ASN A 81 26.95 -7.89 6.51
C ASN A 81 27.31 -9.02 7.48
N THR A 82 27.87 -10.10 6.95
CA THR A 82 28.33 -11.26 7.73
C THR A 82 29.84 -11.26 8.00
N ASP A 83 30.59 -10.27 7.48
CA ASP A 83 32.04 -10.18 7.65
C ASP A 83 32.44 -9.85 9.09
N SER A 84 31.54 -9.17 9.82
CA SER A 84 31.77 -8.77 11.20
C SER A 84 30.46 -8.91 12.00
N ILE A 85 30.39 -9.92 12.86
CA ILE A 85 29.27 -10.18 13.72
C ILE A 85 29.58 -9.65 15.12
N SER A 86 29.00 -8.52 15.51
CA SER A 86 29.23 -7.87 16.80
C SER A 86 28.35 -8.44 17.93
N SER A 87 27.16 -8.94 17.59
CA SER A 87 26.27 -9.63 18.53
C SER A 87 25.56 -10.76 17.80
N PHE A 88 25.76 -11.98 18.24
CA PHE A 88 25.15 -13.16 17.68
C PHE A 88 24.03 -13.65 18.60
N GLN A 89 22.87 -13.92 18.01
CA GLN A 89 21.78 -14.63 18.67
C GLN A 89 21.58 -15.98 17.97
N THR A 90 21.30 -17.02 18.74
CA THR A 90 20.99 -18.33 18.18
C THR A 90 19.78 -18.22 17.27
N PHE A 91 19.85 -18.84 16.08
CA PHE A 91 18.81 -18.74 15.07
C PHE A 91 17.41 -19.06 15.61
N ASP A 92 17.29 -20.09 16.44
CA ASP A 92 16.02 -20.51 17.04
C ASP A 92 15.46 -19.51 18.08
N ASP A 93 16.30 -18.60 18.58
CA ASP A 93 15.91 -17.58 19.56
C ASP A 93 15.62 -16.21 18.93
N LEU A 94 15.71 -16.11 17.58
CA LEU A 94 15.46 -14.84 16.89
C LEU A 94 13.99 -14.51 16.82
N GLU A 95 13.68 -13.25 17.11
CA GLU A 95 12.36 -12.67 16.91
C GLU A 95 12.30 -11.96 15.56
N GLU A 96 11.14 -12.05 14.88
CA GLU A 96 10.93 -11.42 13.57
C GLU A 96 11.25 -9.92 13.60
N ASP A 97 10.77 -9.20 14.62
CA ASP A 97 10.99 -7.76 14.75
C ASP A 97 12.48 -7.39 14.89
N THR A 98 13.28 -8.26 15.51
CA THR A 98 14.73 -8.07 15.59
C THR A 98 15.38 -8.14 14.23
N VAL A 99 15.00 -9.12 13.42
CA VAL A 99 15.52 -9.30 12.04
C VAL A 99 15.05 -8.16 11.14
N VAL A 100 13.80 -7.74 11.26
CA VAL A 100 13.28 -6.55 10.57
C VAL A 100 14.13 -5.33 10.89
N GLN A 101 14.41 -5.09 12.17
CA GLN A 101 15.21 -3.94 12.59
C GLN A 101 16.61 -3.97 12.02
N TRP A 102 17.28 -5.12 12.04
CA TRP A 102 18.62 -5.27 11.42
C TRP A 102 18.60 -4.95 9.92
N ALA A 103 17.61 -5.47 9.21
CA ALA A 103 17.47 -5.23 7.77
C ALA A 103 17.23 -3.75 7.46
N LEU A 104 16.34 -3.10 8.21
CA LEU A 104 16.00 -1.69 8.02
C LEU A 104 17.15 -0.76 8.43
N ASP A 105 17.93 -1.11 9.44
CA ASP A 105 19.12 -0.35 9.84
C ASP A 105 20.26 -0.48 8.82
N THR A 106 20.31 -1.61 8.11
CA THR A 106 21.30 -1.83 7.04
C THR A 106 21.01 -0.96 5.82
N ASP A 107 19.74 -0.78 5.47
CA ASP A 107 19.32 0.02 4.31
C ASP A 107 18.13 0.94 4.63
N PRO A 108 18.35 2.00 5.42
CA PRO A 108 17.28 2.93 5.81
C PRO A 108 16.74 3.74 4.64
N VAL A 109 17.53 3.93 3.57
CA VAL A 109 17.10 4.65 2.36
C VAL A 109 16.02 3.85 1.63
N GLN A 110 16.19 2.55 1.47
CA GLN A 110 15.20 1.68 0.85
C GLN A 110 13.93 1.60 1.69
N LYS A 111 14.05 1.53 3.01
CA LYS A 111 12.91 1.62 3.92
C LYS A 111 12.05 2.83 3.62
N GLN A 112 12.66 4.01 3.67
CA GLN A 112 11.93 5.28 3.48
C GLN A 112 11.33 5.37 2.09
N LYS A 113 12.09 5.00 1.06
CA LYS A 113 11.63 5.00 -0.33
C LYS A 113 10.37 4.14 -0.54
N HIS A 114 10.37 2.93 0.00
CA HIS A 114 9.22 2.02 -0.12
C HIS A 114 8.03 2.48 0.71
N MET A 115 8.26 3.00 1.91
CA MET A 115 7.19 3.60 2.72
C MET A 115 6.53 4.77 1.98
N ASP A 116 7.32 5.70 1.46
CA ASP A 116 6.81 6.88 0.73
C ASP A 116 6.04 6.47 -0.53
N ALA A 117 6.55 5.51 -1.29
CA ALA A 117 5.90 5.02 -2.49
C ALA A 117 4.56 4.33 -2.18
N ASN A 118 4.53 3.45 -1.19
CA ASN A 118 3.32 2.77 -0.75
C ASN A 118 2.29 3.76 -0.20
N GLU A 119 2.74 4.72 0.61
CA GLU A 119 1.90 5.77 1.18
C GLU A 119 1.23 6.60 0.09
N ALA A 120 1.97 7.04 -0.92
CA ALA A 120 1.43 7.77 -2.06
C ALA A 120 0.35 6.97 -2.79
N ILE A 121 0.55 5.67 -2.98
CA ILE A 121 -0.41 4.78 -3.65
C ILE A 121 -1.70 4.62 -2.84
N VAL A 122 -1.61 4.36 -1.54
CA VAL A 122 -2.81 4.15 -0.71
C VAL A 122 -3.57 5.45 -0.48
N LEU A 123 -2.90 6.58 -0.35
CA LEU A 123 -3.54 7.90 -0.22
C LEU A 123 -4.23 8.31 -1.53
N GLU A 124 -3.63 8.04 -2.68
CA GLU A 124 -4.27 8.27 -3.98
C GLU A 124 -5.49 7.36 -4.16
N ALA A 125 -5.40 6.09 -3.80
CA ALA A 125 -6.53 5.16 -3.87
C ALA A 125 -7.70 5.62 -3.00
N LYS A 126 -7.43 6.10 -1.79
CA LYS A 126 -8.44 6.72 -0.92
C LYS A 126 -9.05 7.96 -1.58
N ASP A 127 -8.22 8.86 -2.11
CA ASP A 127 -8.68 10.10 -2.73
C ASP A 127 -9.54 9.84 -3.98
N LYS A 128 -9.22 8.81 -4.77
CA LYS A 128 -10.04 8.39 -5.92
C LYS A 128 -11.44 7.95 -5.54
N VAL A 129 -11.61 7.35 -4.37
CA VAL A 129 -12.93 6.96 -3.85
C VAL A 129 -13.69 8.16 -3.31
N LEU A 130 -13.02 9.01 -2.52
CA LEU A 130 -13.64 10.16 -1.87
C LEU A 130 -13.89 11.34 -2.83
N ASN A 131 -13.02 11.53 -3.83
CA ASN A 131 -13.07 12.63 -4.78
C ASN A 131 -12.93 12.13 -6.23
N PRO A 132 -13.87 11.29 -6.72
CA PRO A 132 -13.72 10.62 -8.03
C PRO A 132 -13.67 11.60 -9.21
N LEU A 133 -14.31 12.74 -9.10
CA LEU A 133 -14.33 13.75 -10.18
C LEU A 133 -12.96 14.38 -10.43
N LYS A 134 -12.10 14.43 -9.43
CA LYS A 134 -10.72 14.94 -9.54
C LYS A 134 -9.88 14.09 -10.51
N TYR A 135 -10.19 12.80 -10.62
CA TYR A 135 -9.46 11.84 -11.46
C TYR A 135 -10.16 11.51 -12.76
N LYS A 136 -11.33 12.10 -13.00
CA LYS A 136 -12.05 11.91 -14.25
C LYS A 136 -11.26 12.52 -15.40
N LYS A 137 -10.86 11.67 -16.36
CA LYS A 137 -10.22 12.14 -17.59
C LYS A 137 -11.29 12.64 -18.55
N ASP A 138 -11.20 13.90 -18.91
CA ASP A 138 -11.99 14.43 -20.00
C ASP A 138 -11.46 13.90 -21.32
N SER A 139 -12.35 13.26 -22.10
CA SER A 139 -12.08 13.01 -23.49
C SER A 139 -12.68 14.18 -24.26
N PRO A 140 -11.89 15.20 -24.64
CA PRO A 140 -12.44 16.34 -25.33
C PRO A 140 -13.03 15.89 -26.67
N VAL A 141 -14.28 16.29 -26.93
CA VAL A 141 -14.91 16.07 -28.22
C VAL A 141 -14.05 16.76 -29.27
N THR A 142 -13.67 16.02 -30.32
CA THR A 142 -12.90 16.59 -31.41
C THR A 142 -13.63 17.76 -32.06
N PRO A 143 -12.94 18.76 -32.61
CA PRO A 143 -13.60 19.90 -33.24
C PRO A 143 -14.58 19.51 -34.37
N TRP A 144 -14.27 18.45 -35.11
CA TRP A 144 -15.17 17.95 -36.16
C TRP A 144 -16.41 17.24 -35.59
N GLN A 145 -16.27 16.49 -34.48
CA GLN A 145 -17.43 15.89 -33.80
C GLN A 145 -18.35 16.98 -33.23
N ARG A 146 -17.79 18.00 -32.61
CA ARG A 146 -18.56 19.15 -32.10
C ARG A 146 -19.35 19.82 -33.19
N ARG A 147 -18.74 20.07 -34.35
CA ARG A 147 -19.43 20.67 -35.51
C ARG A 147 -20.55 19.79 -36.06
N ALA A 148 -20.35 18.47 -36.07
CA ALA A 148 -21.40 17.53 -36.47
C ALA A 148 -22.59 17.53 -35.47
N ASP A 149 -22.31 17.56 -34.19
CA ASP A 149 -23.33 17.59 -33.13
C ASP A 149 -24.11 18.92 -33.17
N GLU A 150 -23.45 20.05 -33.38
CA GLU A 150 -24.09 21.37 -33.52
C GLU A 150 -24.99 21.43 -34.80
N ALA A 151 -24.55 20.84 -35.90
CA ALA A 151 -25.36 20.75 -37.13
C ALA A 151 -26.63 19.91 -36.94
N LEU A 152 -26.54 18.81 -36.19
CA LEU A 152 -27.71 17.97 -35.85
C LEU A 152 -28.68 18.70 -34.91
N ALA A 153 -28.19 19.48 -33.96
CA ALA A 153 -29.00 20.24 -33.03
C ALA A 153 -29.71 21.43 -33.68
N GLY A 154 -29.21 21.91 -34.84
CA GLY A 154 -29.79 23.02 -35.60
C GLY A 154 -30.87 22.63 -36.60
N GLU A 155 -31.17 21.34 -36.78
CA GLU A 155 -32.28 20.85 -37.60
C GLU A 155 -33.56 20.84 -36.72
#